data_734de25162e0beae8d1c02f11031ba4f
#
_entry.id   734de25162e0beae8d1c02f11031ba4f
#
_cell.length_a   1.000
_cell.length_b   1.000
_cell.length_c   1.000
_cell.angle_alpha   90.00
_cell.angle_beta   90.00
_cell.angle_gamma   90.00
#
_symmetry.space_group_name_H-M   'P 1'
#
loop_
_entity.id
_entity.type
_entity.pdbx_description
1 polymer ?
#
loop_
_entity_poly.entity_id
_entity_poly.type
_entity_poly.pdbx_seq_one_letter_code
_entity_poly.pdbx_strand_id
1 'polypeptide(L)'
;MIENLRTNFLEFYQNIISSYLSSLYESPLKVIVLIIDISLVIFLIVKAIQVMKGTRAWQLMRGIVLLILITILSSLLGFKILNNILTYIMSYGVILLIIVFQPELRRALEQLGTSKLTKFFGIDKNIAVKTKENIYKVVIAAVELAKEKTGGLIVIERDIKIKDIINTGIELDAEISPQLIVNIFTPKTPLHDGAIIISENKIVAAACMLPLANDSDIAKELGTRHRAAIGISKESDAVAVVISEETGKISVARDGTLIADVSEEALKKILIKNVVTKRFGPELKENAEKAKKIKFGNKKTNKNPIGEKNEEHKTND
;
A
#
# COMPACT_ATOMS: atom_id res chain seq x y z
N MET A 1 4.20 5.32 -41.81
CA MET A 1 3.96 4.89 -40.43
C MET A 1 2.90 5.76 -39.75
N ILE A 2 3.00 7.08 -39.77
CA ILE A 2 1.98 8.01 -39.21
C ILE A 2 0.66 7.92 -39.98
N GLU A 3 0.72 7.81 -41.32
CA GLU A 3 -0.48 7.58 -42.13
C GLU A 3 -1.18 6.27 -41.82
N ASN A 4 -0.44 5.19 -41.60
CA ASN A 4 -1.03 3.89 -41.21
C ASN A 4 -1.61 3.95 -39.79
N LEU A 5 -1.01 4.69 -38.85
CA LEU A 5 -1.59 4.92 -37.52
C LEU A 5 -2.85 5.78 -37.60
N ARG A 6 -2.86 6.77 -38.48
CA ARG A 6 -4.02 7.65 -38.70
C ARG A 6 -5.16 6.89 -39.39
N THR A 7 -4.87 6.08 -40.40
CA THR A 7 -5.88 5.25 -41.06
C THR A 7 -6.43 4.18 -40.13
N ASN A 8 -5.58 3.47 -39.40
CA ASN A 8 -6.02 2.50 -38.41
C ASN A 8 -6.83 3.13 -37.27
N PHE A 9 -6.46 4.34 -36.84
CA PHE A 9 -7.21 5.08 -35.81
C PHE A 9 -8.55 5.57 -36.35
N LEU A 10 -8.60 6.05 -37.58
CA LEU A 10 -9.86 6.48 -38.23
C LEU A 10 -10.78 5.29 -38.52
N GLU A 11 -10.24 4.16 -38.98
CA GLU A 11 -11.02 2.93 -39.16
C GLU A 11 -11.53 2.35 -37.84
N PHE A 12 -10.69 2.34 -36.81
CA PHE A 12 -11.07 1.94 -35.46
C PHE A 12 -12.18 2.88 -34.91
N TYR A 13 -12.01 4.18 -35.08
CA TYR A 13 -12.99 5.18 -34.67
C TYR A 13 -14.30 5.06 -35.45
N GLN A 14 -14.25 4.92 -36.76
CA GLN A 14 -15.44 4.75 -37.60
C GLN A 14 -16.15 3.42 -37.32
N ASN A 15 -15.42 2.33 -37.19
CA ASN A 15 -16.01 1.01 -36.91
C ASN A 15 -16.64 0.94 -35.52
N ILE A 16 -15.99 1.51 -34.51
CA ILE A 16 -16.57 1.56 -33.15
C ILE A 16 -17.77 2.49 -33.12
N ILE A 17 -17.63 3.74 -33.58
CA ILE A 17 -18.70 4.72 -33.48
C ILE A 17 -19.89 4.35 -34.37
N SER A 18 -19.66 3.89 -35.62
CA SER A 18 -20.76 3.49 -36.49
C SER A 18 -21.49 2.24 -35.97
N SER A 19 -20.78 1.25 -35.46
CA SER A 19 -21.40 0.06 -34.88
C SER A 19 -22.18 0.36 -33.58
N TYR A 20 -21.67 1.25 -32.74
CA TYR A 20 -22.38 1.69 -31.56
C TYR A 20 -23.57 2.62 -31.86
N LEU A 21 -23.41 3.56 -32.81
CA LEU A 21 -24.50 4.46 -33.24
C LEU A 21 -25.63 3.70 -33.92
N SER A 22 -25.35 2.74 -34.79
CA SER A 22 -26.40 1.92 -35.40
C SER A 22 -27.12 1.04 -34.38
N SER A 23 -26.44 0.55 -33.37
CA SER A 23 -27.02 -0.24 -32.29
C SER A 23 -27.87 0.58 -31.28
N LEU A 24 -27.64 1.88 -31.17
CA LEU A 24 -28.41 2.81 -30.31
C LEU A 24 -29.87 2.96 -30.76
N TYR A 25 -30.15 2.82 -32.05
CA TYR A 25 -31.51 2.91 -32.58
C TYR A 25 -32.33 1.65 -32.35
N GLU A 26 -31.71 0.51 -32.04
CA GLU A 26 -32.44 -0.76 -31.95
C GLU A 26 -32.96 -1.12 -30.55
N SER A 27 -32.37 -0.58 -29.47
CA SER A 27 -32.83 -0.94 -28.11
C SER A 27 -32.34 0.05 -27.04
N PRO A 28 -33.23 0.57 -26.14
CA PRO A 28 -32.82 1.47 -25.07
C PRO A 28 -31.86 0.84 -24.04
N LEU A 29 -31.84 -0.49 -23.91
CA LEU A 29 -30.92 -1.22 -23.04
C LEU A 29 -29.47 -1.07 -23.49
N LYS A 30 -29.23 -0.97 -24.80
CA LYS A 30 -27.82 -0.80 -25.32
C LYS A 30 -27.28 0.59 -25.01
N VAL A 31 -28.12 1.62 -24.90
CA VAL A 31 -27.73 2.97 -24.46
C VAL A 31 -27.22 2.94 -23.01
N ILE A 32 -27.92 2.22 -22.15
CA ILE A 32 -27.52 2.07 -20.73
C ILE A 32 -26.16 1.38 -20.63
N VAL A 33 -25.94 0.32 -21.41
CA VAL A 33 -24.65 -0.39 -21.45
C VAL A 33 -23.53 0.54 -21.92
N LEU A 34 -23.76 1.36 -22.96
CA LEU A 34 -22.79 2.33 -23.45
C LEU A 34 -22.44 3.39 -22.38
N ILE A 35 -23.42 3.90 -21.66
CA ILE A 35 -23.19 4.88 -20.59
C ILE A 35 -22.36 4.25 -19.46
N ILE A 36 -22.64 3.00 -19.09
CA ILE A 36 -21.89 2.26 -18.09
C ILE A 36 -20.44 2.05 -18.56
N ASP A 37 -20.24 1.66 -19.83
CA ASP A 37 -18.91 1.41 -20.40
C ASP A 37 -18.06 2.68 -20.42
N ILE A 38 -18.61 3.79 -20.94
CA ILE A 38 -17.93 5.09 -20.92
C ILE A 38 -17.64 5.53 -19.48
N SER A 39 -18.57 5.38 -18.56
CA SER A 39 -18.38 5.72 -17.14
C SER A 39 -17.26 4.89 -16.51
N LEU A 40 -17.18 3.60 -16.84
CA LEU A 40 -16.14 2.69 -16.36
C LEU A 40 -14.76 3.08 -16.92
N VAL A 41 -14.67 3.42 -18.22
CA VAL A 41 -13.44 3.90 -18.84
C VAL A 41 -12.96 5.21 -18.19
N ILE A 42 -13.87 6.19 -18.02
CA ILE A 42 -13.57 7.46 -17.34
C ILE A 42 -13.09 7.19 -15.91
N PHE A 43 -13.78 6.32 -15.18
CA PHE A 43 -13.38 5.93 -13.82
C PHE A 43 -11.98 5.31 -13.78
N LEU A 44 -11.64 4.43 -14.72
CA LEU A 44 -10.31 3.82 -14.81
C LEU A 44 -9.23 4.87 -15.11
N ILE A 45 -9.49 5.79 -16.05
CA ILE A 45 -8.56 6.87 -16.39
C ILE A 45 -8.32 7.78 -15.17
N VAL A 46 -9.40 8.23 -14.51
CA VAL A 46 -9.28 9.07 -13.30
C VAL A 46 -8.52 8.35 -12.19
N LYS A 47 -8.78 7.06 -12.00
CA LYS A 47 -8.08 6.24 -11.01
C LYS A 47 -6.59 6.08 -11.35
N ALA A 48 -6.24 5.86 -12.60
CA ALA A 48 -4.86 5.80 -13.08
C ALA A 48 -4.14 7.12 -12.83
N ILE A 49 -4.75 8.25 -13.18
CA ILE A 49 -4.20 9.59 -12.93
C ILE A 49 -4.01 9.84 -11.42
N GLN A 50 -4.95 9.44 -10.58
CA GLN A 50 -4.83 9.60 -9.12
C GLN A 50 -3.66 8.80 -8.53
N VAL A 51 -3.44 7.58 -9.02
CA VAL A 51 -2.32 6.72 -8.60
C VAL A 51 -0.98 7.31 -9.04
N MET A 52 -0.93 7.92 -10.24
CA MET A 52 0.28 8.53 -10.78
C MET A 52 0.61 9.88 -10.16
N LYS A 53 -0.37 10.64 -9.65
CA LYS A 53 -0.15 11.91 -8.96
C LYS A 53 0.73 11.69 -7.73
N GLY A 54 1.85 12.42 -7.65
CA GLY A 54 2.82 12.31 -6.56
C GLY A 54 3.97 11.34 -6.82
N THR A 55 4.00 10.69 -7.99
CA THR A 55 5.12 9.82 -8.41
C THR A 55 6.01 10.52 -9.44
N ARG A 56 7.23 10.00 -9.64
CA ARG A 56 8.14 10.44 -10.74
C ARG A 56 7.50 10.25 -12.11
N ALA A 57 6.62 9.27 -12.25
CA ALA A 57 5.84 9.01 -13.45
C ALA A 57 4.99 10.22 -13.89
N TRP A 58 4.45 11.00 -12.95
CA TRP A 58 3.69 12.21 -13.28
C TRP A 58 4.53 13.31 -13.94
N GLN A 59 5.80 13.46 -13.52
CA GLN A 59 6.72 14.42 -14.13
C GLN A 59 7.07 14.00 -15.57
N LEU A 60 7.35 12.71 -15.79
CA LEU A 60 7.62 12.14 -17.11
C LEU A 60 6.41 12.30 -18.06
N MET A 61 5.19 12.04 -17.57
CA MET A 61 3.96 12.24 -18.36
C MET A 61 3.80 13.68 -18.85
N ARG A 62 4.11 14.68 -18.00
CA ARG A 62 4.09 16.10 -18.44
C ARG A 62 5.11 16.35 -19.53
N GLY A 63 6.32 15.77 -19.45
CA GLY A 63 7.34 15.85 -20.48
C GLY A 63 6.89 15.25 -21.81
N ILE A 64 6.24 14.09 -21.77
CA ILE A 64 5.70 13.42 -22.97
C ILE A 64 4.58 14.27 -23.62
N VAL A 65 3.65 14.78 -22.83
CA VAL A 65 2.57 15.65 -23.32
C VAL A 65 3.15 16.91 -24.00
N LEU A 66 4.17 17.52 -23.38
CA LEU A 66 4.87 18.67 -23.97
C LEU A 66 5.55 18.30 -25.30
N LEU A 67 6.20 17.14 -25.38
CA LEU A 67 6.85 16.65 -26.60
C LEU A 67 5.83 16.42 -27.73
N ILE A 68 4.68 15.82 -27.43
CA ILE A 68 3.57 15.65 -28.37
C ILE A 68 3.09 17.00 -28.86
N LEU A 69 2.88 17.97 -27.97
CA LEU A 69 2.40 19.30 -28.30
C LEU A 69 3.40 20.05 -29.21
N ILE A 70 4.70 19.96 -28.91
CA ILE A 70 5.75 20.54 -29.75
C ILE A 70 5.78 19.90 -31.16
N THR A 71 5.60 18.58 -31.24
CA THR A 71 5.54 17.84 -32.50
C THR A 71 4.37 18.29 -33.37
N ILE A 72 3.18 18.44 -32.77
CA ILE A 72 1.99 18.93 -33.45
C ILE A 72 2.23 20.37 -33.95
N LEU A 73 2.75 21.23 -33.08
CA LEU A 73 3.03 22.64 -33.44
C LEU A 73 4.06 22.74 -34.53
N SER A 74 5.14 21.95 -34.48
CA SER A 74 6.17 21.88 -35.56
C SER A 74 5.58 21.45 -36.90
N SER A 75 4.65 20.51 -36.89
CA SER A 75 3.92 20.04 -38.07
C SER A 75 3.04 21.15 -38.67
N LEU A 76 2.30 21.88 -37.82
CA LEU A 76 1.43 22.98 -38.25
C LEU A 76 2.21 24.15 -38.81
N LEU A 77 3.39 24.45 -38.24
CA LEU A 77 4.28 25.54 -38.71
C LEU A 77 5.13 25.15 -39.94
N GLY A 78 5.06 23.89 -40.38
CA GLY A 78 5.78 23.40 -41.54
C GLY A 78 7.29 23.20 -41.35
N PHE A 79 7.77 23.06 -40.10
CA PHE A 79 9.19 22.83 -39.79
C PHE A 79 9.60 21.39 -40.09
N LYS A 80 9.92 21.08 -41.35
CA LYS A 80 10.19 19.71 -41.84
C LYS A 80 11.32 19.01 -41.09
N ILE A 81 12.45 19.72 -40.86
CA ILE A 81 13.62 19.10 -40.19
C ILE A 81 13.31 18.79 -38.74
N LEU A 82 12.77 19.78 -38.01
CA LEU A 82 12.41 19.61 -36.61
C LEU A 82 11.33 18.49 -36.42
N ASN A 83 10.30 18.51 -37.27
CA ASN A 83 9.25 17.51 -37.26
C ASN A 83 9.77 16.09 -37.50
N ASN A 84 10.72 15.92 -38.45
CA ASN A 84 11.35 14.63 -38.68
C ASN A 84 12.11 14.15 -37.44
N ILE A 85 12.94 14.99 -36.82
CA ILE A 85 13.69 14.64 -35.62
C ILE A 85 12.73 14.25 -34.49
N LEU A 86 11.70 15.06 -34.21
CA LEU A 86 10.70 14.78 -33.18
C LEU A 86 9.94 13.47 -33.45
N THR A 87 9.58 13.21 -34.69
CA THR A 87 8.91 11.97 -35.10
C THR A 87 9.79 10.72 -34.86
N TYR A 88 11.09 10.82 -35.15
CA TYR A 88 12.04 9.75 -34.84
C TYR A 88 12.13 9.51 -33.32
N ILE A 89 12.27 10.57 -32.51
CA ILE A 89 12.29 10.50 -31.05
C ILE A 89 11.00 9.85 -30.54
N MET A 90 9.84 10.25 -31.05
CA MET A 90 8.53 9.68 -30.66
C MET A 90 8.40 8.19 -31.05
N SER A 91 8.96 7.78 -32.19
CA SER A 91 8.90 6.36 -32.63
C SER A 91 9.64 5.42 -31.67
N TYR A 92 10.78 5.86 -31.14
CA TYR A 92 11.53 5.10 -30.14
C TYR A 92 11.09 5.41 -28.68
N GLY A 93 10.37 6.52 -28.50
CA GLY A 93 9.89 6.98 -27.21
C GLY A 93 9.00 5.98 -26.48
N VAL A 94 8.22 5.18 -27.21
CA VAL A 94 7.37 4.13 -26.64
C VAL A 94 8.22 3.05 -25.96
N ILE A 95 9.32 2.62 -26.59
CA ILE A 95 10.22 1.62 -26.02
C ILE A 95 10.92 2.21 -24.79
N LEU A 96 11.42 3.43 -24.88
CA LEU A 96 12.02 4.15 -23.77
C LEU A 96 11.04 4.29 -22.59
N LEU A 97 9.79 4.60 -22.89
CA LEU A 97 8.72 4.73 -21.91
C LEU A 97 8.47 3.42 -21.16
N ILE A 98 8.41 2.29 -21.88
CA ILE A 98 8.25 0.95 -21.26
C ILE A 98 9.41 0.67 -20.30
N ILE A 99 10.65 0.95 -20.72
CA ILE A 99 11.85 0.72 -19.90
C ILE A 99 11.82 1.61 -18.64
N VAL A 100 11.48 2.89 -18.78
CA VAL A 100 11.42 3.83 -17.65
C VAL A 100 10.29 3.49 -16.69
N PHE A 101 9.14 3.03 -17.19
CA PHE A 101 7.98 2.64 -16.35
C PHE A 101 8.01 1.18 -15.89
N GLN A 102 9.03 0.41 -16.26
CA GLN A 102 9.16 -0.98 -15.84
C GLN A 102 8.99 -1.18 -14.32
N PRO A 103 9.66 -0.40 -13.43
CA PRO A 103 9.50 -0.56 -11.99
C PRO A 103 8.10 -0.23 -11.50
N GLU A 104 7.42 0.78 -12.07
CA GLU A 104 6.06 1.15 -11.71
C GLU A 104 5.04 0.09 -12.16
N LEU A 105 5.20 -0.44 -13.38
CA LEU A 105 4.36 -1.52 -13.89
C LEU A 105 4.52 -2.79 -13.06
N ARG A 106 5.75 -3.16 -12.69
CA ARG A 106 6.02 -4.29 -11.79
C ARG A 106 5.29 -4.12 -10.47
N ARG A 107 5.43 -2.96 -9.80
CA ARG A 107 4.75 -2.66 -8.54
C ARG A 107 3.22 -2.71 -8.66
N ALA A 108 2.67 -2.15 -9.74
CA ALA A 108 1.23 -2.16 -9.99
C ALA A 108 0.69 -3.60 -10.15
N LEU A 109 1.42 -4.44 -10.90
CA LEU A 109 1.06 -5.85 -11.10
C LEU A 109 1.19 -6.67 -9.81
N GLU A 110 2.24 -6.44 -9.02
CA GLU A 110 2.42 -7.06 -7.70
C GLU A 110 1.27 -6.67 -6.75
N GLN A 111 0.87 -5.40 -6.70
CA GLN A 111 -0.27 -4.94 -5.92
C GLN A 111 -1.59 -5.56 -6.37
N LEU A 112 -1.80 -5.75 -7.67
CA LEU A 112 -2.99 -6.41 -8.20
C LEU A 112 -3.00 -7.91 -7.90
N GLY A 113 -1.82 -8.56 -7.93
CA GLY A 113 -1.68 -10.00 -7.66
C GLY A 113 -1.86 -10.37 -6.19
N THR A 114 -1.47 -9.49 -5.26
CA THR A 114 -1.42 -9.85 -3.82
C THR A 114 -2.66 -9.44 -3.02
N SER A 115 -3.44 -8.46 -3.44
CA SER A 115 -4.33 -7.76 -2.50
C SER A 115 -5.81 -8.19 -2.47
N LYS A 116 -6.33 -8.96 -3.42
CA LYS A 116 -7.77 -9.16 -3.52
C LYS A 116 -8.28 -10.61 -3.47
N LEU A 117 -7.49 -11.58 -3.87
CA LEU A 117 -7.96 -12.97 -3.92
C LEU A 117 -7.92 -13.66 -2.54
N THR A 118 -6.94 -13.34 -1.70
CA THR A 118 -6.84 -13.88 -0.33
C THR A 118 -7.87 -13.28 0.64
N LYS A 119 -8.39 -12.08 0.36
CA LYS A 119 -9.45 -11.44 1.19
C LYS A 119 -10.83 -12.07 1.03
N PHE A 120 -11.06 -12.82 -0.06
CA PHE A 120 -12.32 -13.55 -0.27
C PHE A 120 -12.41 -14.87 0.50
N PHE A 121 -11.28 -15.42 0.93
CA PHE A 121 -11.22 -16.65 1.72
C PHE A 121 -10.94 -16.32 3.18
N GLY A 122 -11.96 -15.86 3.91
CA GLY A 122 -12.08 -15.71 5.35
C GLY A 122 -10.78 -15.84 6.17
N ILE A 123 -9.99 -14.75 6.27
CA ILE A 123 -8.78 -14.75 7.09
C ILE A 123 -9.16 -14.65 8.56
N ASP A 124 -8.71 -15.60 9.31
CA ASP A 124 -8.91 -15.96 10.68
C ASP A 124 -8.78 -14.76 11.67
N LYS A 125 -9.79 -14.58 12.51
CA LYS A 125 -9.75 -13.63 13.64
C LYS A 125 -8.48 -13.79 14.49
N ASN A 126 -7.96 -15.00 14.58
CA ASN A 126 -6.75 -15.34 15.32
C ASN A 126 -5.52 -14.64 14.76
N ILE A 127 -5.41 -14.46 13.42
CA ILE A 127 -4.26 -13.81 12.80
C ILE A 127 -4.23 -12.30 13.14
N ALA A 128 -5.37 -11.62 13.10
CA ALA A 128 -5.44 -10.20 13.44
C ALA A 128 -5.09 -9.93 14.92
N VAL A 129 -5.52 -10.81 15.82
CA VAL A 129 -5.20 -10.75 17.25
C VAL A 129 -3.70 -11.01 17.48
N LYS A 130 -3.15 -12.07 16.87
CA LYS A 130 -1.71 -12.40 16.94
C LYS A 130 -0.85 -11.27 16.37
N THR A 131 -1.25 -10.68 15.24
CA THR A 131 -0.55 -9.54 14.64
C THR A 131 -0.55 -8.33 15.57
N LYS A 132 -1.66 -8.03 16.21
CA LYS A 132 -1.75 -6.93 17.18
C LYS A 132 -0.85 -7.17 18.40
N GLU A 133 -0.84 -8.38 18.93
CA GLU A 133 0.05 -8.77 20.04
C GLU A 133 1.52 -8.61 19.64
N ASN A 134 1.90 -9.08 18.47
CA ASN A 134 3.27 -8.97 17.97
C ASN A 134 3.70 -7.51 17.76
N ILE A 135 2.79 -6.64 17.35
CA ILE A 135 3.08 -5.19 17.28
C ILE A 135 3.40 -4.64 18.68
N TYR A 136 2.68 -5.04 19.72
CA TYR A 136 3.02 -4.60 21.07
C TYR A 136 4.43 -5.06 21.50
N LYS A 137 4.83 -6.28 21.13
CA LYS A 137 6.18 -6.79 21.39
C LYS A 137 7.25 -5.94 20.67
N VAL A 138 6.98 -5.55 19.42
CA VAL A 138 7.89 -4.65 18.65
C VAL A 138 7.98 -3.28 19.30
N VAL A 139 6.86 -2.71 19.76
CA VAL A 139 6.85 -1.40 20.45
C VAL A 139 7.66 -1.45 21.74
N ILE A 140 7.50 -2.50 22.54
CA ILE A 140 8.26 -2.70 23.80
C ILE A 140 9.76 -2.73 23.48
N ALA A 141 10.18 -3.55 22.50
CA ALA A 141 11.58 -3.62 22.08
C ALA A 141 12.13 -2.28 21.59
N ALA A 142 11.36 -1.56 20.76
CA ALA A 142 11.78 -0.25 20.25
C ALA A 142 11.98 0.78 21.38
N VAL A 143 11.11 0.77 22.38
CA VAL A 143 11.23 1.66 23.55
C VAL A 143 12.44 1.29 24.41
N GLU A 144 12.71 0.00 24.59
CA GLU A 144 13.87 -0.49 25.33
C GLU A 144 15.19 -0.08 24.64
N LEU A 145 15.30 -0.34 23.33
CA LEU A 145 16.44 0.11 22.52
C LEU A 145 16.62 1.64 22.55
N ALA A 146 15.52 2.39 22.53
CA ALA A 146 15.56 3.84 22.61
C ALA A 146 16.10 4.36 23.96
N LYS A 147 15.70 3.73 25.07
CA LYS A 147 16.20 4.06 26.41
C LYS A 147 17.70 3.83 26.54
N GLU A 148 18.20 2.75 25.94
CA GLU A 148 19.63 2.39 25.96
C GLU A 148 20.43 3.10 24.88
N LYS A 149 19.78 3.91 24.04
CA LYS A 149 20.37 4.52 22.83
C LYS A 149 21.05 3.49 21.93
N THR A 150 20.47 2.32 21.84
CA THR A 150 20.92 1.26 20.94
C THR A 150 20.24 1.45 19.59
N GLY A 151 21.06 1.59 18.53
CA GLY A 151 20.55 1.78 17.18
C GLY A 151 19.82 0.53 16.68
N GLY A 152 18.67 0.72 16.03
CA GLY A 152 17.87 -0.38 15.50
C GLY A 152 17.10 -0.01 14.26
N LEU A 153 16.86 -1.00 13.39
CA LEU A 153 16.07 -0.86 12.17
C LEU A 153 15.17 -2.09 12.00
N ILE A 154 13.86 -1.88 12.19
CA ILE A 154 12.84 -2.94 12.16
C ILE A 154 11.91 -2.69 10.98
N VAL A 155 11.85 -3.62 10.03
CA VAL A 155 10.99 -3.52 8.86
C VAL A 155 9.86 -4.54 8.97
N ILE A 156 8.62 -4.06 8.89
CA ILE A 156 7.42 -4.91 8.90
C ILE A 156 6.90 -5.00 7.47
N GLU A 157 7.07 -6.17 6.87
CA GLU A 157 6.56 -6.52 5.55
C GLU A 157 5.03 -6.54 5.57
N ARG A 158 4.42 -6.05 4.47
CA ARG A 158 2.95 -6.04 4.36
C ARG A 158 2.47 -6.85 3.15
N ASP A 159 1.86 -6.17 2.18
CA ASP A 159 1.25 -6.83 1.03
C ASP A 159 2.30 -7.10 -0.08
N ILE A 160 3.28 -6.20 -0.23
CA ILE A 160 4.39 -6.35 -1.18
C ILE A 160 5.50 -7.15 -0.54
N LYS A 161 5.82 -8.32 -1.11
CA LYS A 161 6.89 -9.20 -0.62
C LYS A 161 8.26 -8.61 -0.96
N ILE A 162 9.17 -8.64 0.01
CA ILE A 162 10.55 -8.11 -0.11
C ILE A 162 11.59 -9.24 -0.02
N LYS A 163 11.34 -10.35 -0.73
CA LYS A 163 12.22 -11.53 -0.69
C LYS A 163 13.66 -11.22 -1.06
N ASP A 164 13.89 -10.35 -2.04
CA ASP A 164 15.21 -9.95 -2.47
C ASP A 164 16.02 -9.31 -1.31
N ILE A 165 15.34 -8.54 -0.45
CA ILE A 165 15.94 -7.95 0.76
C ILE A 165 16.18 -9.03 1.83
N ILE A 166 15.21 -9.91 2.08
CA ILE A 166 15.33 -11.00 3.05
C ILE A 166 16.56 -11.88 2.73
N ASN A 167 16.78 -12.18 1.45
CA ASN A 167 17.90 -13.00 0.99
C ASN A 167 19.29 -12.35 1.17
N THR A 168 19.36 -11.04 1.46
CA THR A 168 20.64 -10.38 1.77
C THR A 168 21.07 -10.58 3.23
N GLY A 169 20.15 -10.99 4.10
CA GLY A 169 20.37 -11.15 5.52
C GLY A 169 20.61 -12.59 5.95
N ILE A 170 20.59 -12.80 7.25
CA ILE A 170 20.72 -14.10 7.91
C ILE A 170 19.31 -14.56 8.28
N GLU A 171 18.88 -15.70 7.76
CA GLU A 171 17.58 -16.30 8.05
C GLU A 171 17.48 -16.73 9.52
N LEU A 172 16.37 -16.39 10.18
CA LEU A 172 16.13 -16.70 11.59
C LEU A 172 14.85 -17.54 11.82
N ASP A 173 13.79 -17.28 11.07
CA ASP A 173 12.44 -17.86 11.21
C ASP A 173 11.94 -17.94 12.67
N ALA A 174 12.17 -16.90 13.46
CA ALA A 174 11.95 -16.88 14.91
C ALA A 174 10.63 -16.19 15.29
N GLU A 175 10.04 -16.62 16.42
CA GLU A 175 8.89 -15.93 17.04
C GLU A 175 9.31 -14.54 17.54
N ILE A 176 8.40 -13.56 17.42
CA ILE A 176 8.66 -12.20 17.88
C ILE A 176 8.63 -12.14 19.40
N SER A 177 9.74 -11.74 20.01
CA SER A 177 9.82 -11.37 21.41
C SER A 177 10.64 -10.09 21.60
N PRO A 178 10.32 -9.23 22.57
CA PRO A 178 11.10 -8.02 22.85
C PRO A 178 12.57 -8.34 23.11
N GLN A 179 12.83 -9.37 23.90
CA GLN A 179 14.19 -9.79 24.28
C GLN A 179 15.03 -10.23 23.07
N LEU A 180 14.41 -10.96 22.12
CA LEU A 180 15.10 -11.36 20.89
C LEU A 180 15.47 -10.15 20.03
N ILE A 181 14.54 -9.20 19.87
CA ILE A 181 14.79 -7.98 19.09
C ILE A 181 15.92 -7.17 19.73
N VAL A 182 15.89 -6.96 21.04
CA VAL A 182 16.94 -6.24 21.77
C VAL A 182 18.29 -6.96 21.62
N ASN A 183 18.34 -8.29 21.78
CA ASN A 183 19.54 -9.09 21.59
C ASN A 183 20.11 -9.00 20.16
N ILE A 184 19.26 -9.00 19.13
CA ILE A 184 19.72 -8.86 17.75
C ILE A 184 20.47 -7.53 17.56
N PHE A 185 19.95 -6.44 18.13
CA PHE A 185 20.55 -5.12 18.00
C PHE A 185 21.66 -4.81 19.02
N THR A 186 22.04 -5.77 19.86
CA THR A 186 23.18 -5.60 20.76
C THR A 186 24.45 -5.29 19.95
N PRO A 187 25.14 -4.17 20.22
CA PRO A 187 26.32 -3.77 19.46
C PRO A 187 27.42 -4.83 19.44
N LYS A 188 28.17 -4.90 18.35
CA LYS A 188 29.28 -5.85 18.12
C LYS A 188 28.88 -7.32 17.95
N THR A 189 27.58 -7.62 17.83
CA THR A 189 27.10 -8.96 17.45
C THR A 189 26.99 -9.08 15.92
N PRO A 190 27.04 -10.28 15.33
CA PRO A 190 26.93 -10.45 13.88
C PRO A 190 25.59 -10.01 13.27
N LEU A 191 24.51 -9.91 14.08
CA LEU A 191 23.14 -9.65 13.59
C LEU A 191 22.73 -8.18 13.68
N HIS A 192 23.52 -7.31 14.35
CA HIS A 192 23.08 -5.94 14.66
C HIS A 192 23.25 -4.95 13.49
N ASP A 193 24.11 -5.28 12.53
CA ASP A 193 24.38 -4.41 11.38
C ASP A 193 23.43 -4.73 10.23
N GLY A 194 22.45 -3.85 10.04
CA GLY A 194 21.37 -4.02 9.08
C GLY A 194 19.99 -3.95 9.71
N ALA A 195 19.01 -4.46 8.99
CA ALA A 195 17.61 -4.48 9.42
C ALA A 195 17.16 -5.88 9.84
N ILE A 196 16.25 -5.95 10.80
CA ILE A 196 15.40 -7.13 10.96
C ILE A 196 14.15 -7.00 10.09
N ILE A 197 13.76 -8.11 9.48
CA ILE A 197 12.54 -8.18 8.67
C ILE A 197 11.52 -9.05 9.40
N ILE A 198 10.35 -8.45 9.64
CA ILE A 198 9.18 -9.13 10.20
C ILE A 198 8.19 -9.40 9.06
N SER A 199 7.92 -10.67 8.79
CA SER A 199 6.92 -11.14 7.83
C SER A 199 6.07 -12.22 8.47
N GLU A 200 4.76 -12.23 8.16
CA GLU A 200 3.80 -13.27 8.61
C GLU A 200 3.86 -13.57 10.11
N ASN A 201 4.06 -12.51 10.92
CA ASN A 201 4.16 -12.58 12.38
C ASN A 201 5.41 -13.31 12.94
N LYS A 202 6.49 -13.38 12.17
CA LYS A 202 7.79 -13.91 12.56
C LYS A 202 8.91 -12.94 12.23
N ILE A 203 10.04 -13.02 12.91
CA ILE A 203 11.31 -12.43 12.49
C ILE A 203 11.91 -13.42 11.48
N VAL A 204 11.82 -13.08 10.19
CA VAL A 204 12.27 -13.99 9.12
C VAL A 204 13.77 -13.89 8.87
N ALA A 205 14.36 -12.68 9.00
CA ALA A 205 15.80 -12.48 8.84
C ALA A 205 16.30 -11.28 9.64
N ALA A 206 17.60 -11.25 9.89
CA ALA A 206 18.33 -10.12 10.47
C ALA A 206 19.56 -9.76 9.63
N ALA A 207 20.21 -8.65 9.94
CA ALA A 207 21.35 -8.11 9.17
C ALA A 207 21.03 -7.90 7.68
N CYS A 208 19.78 -7.58 7.34
CA CYS A 208 19.36 -7.37 5.97
C CYS A 208 19.81 -5.99 5.46
N MET A 209 20.31 -5.95 4.22
CA MET A 209 20.71 -4.72 3.55
C MET A 209 19.50 -4.08 2.86
N LEU A 210 19.26 -2.80 3.14
CA LEU A 210 18.16 -2.04 2.56
C LEU A 210 18.67 -1.01 1.54
N PRO A 211 17.85 -0.67 0.52
CA PRO A 211 18.16 0.42 -0.38
C PRO A 211 18.20 1.75 0.38
N LEU A 212 19.23 2.55 0.10
CA LEU A 212 19.38 3.88 0.69
C LEU A 212 18.63 4.92 -0.16
N ALA A 213 17.84 5.75 0.47
CA ALA A 213 17.25 6.90 -0.21
C ALA A 213 18.35 7.94 -0.52
N ASN A 214 18.45 8.35 -1.80
CA ASN A 214 19.47 9.26 -2.32
C ASN A 214 18.93 10.66 -2.63
N ASP A 215 17.73 11.02 -2.16
CA ASP A 215 17.12 12.31 -2.49
C ASP A 215 17.91 13.45 -1.83
N SER A 216 18.22 14.49 -2.62
CA SER A 216 18.85 15.73 -2.17
C SER A 216 18.04 16.48 -1.11
N ASP A 217 16.74 16.18 -1.02
CA ASP A 217 15.79 16.80 -0.09
C ASP A 217 15.72 16.09 1.27
N ILE A 218 16.44 14.98 1.44
CA ILE A 218 16.55 14.32 2.74
C ILE A 218 17.59 15.08 3.54
N ALA A 219 17.20 15.55 4.74
CA ALA A 219 18.08 16.29 5.63
C ALA A 219 19.43 15.56 5.76
N LYS A 220 20.54 16.26 5.46
CA LYS A 220 21.91 15.74 5.48
C LYS A 220 22.31 15.18 6.86
N GLU A 221 21.53 15.50 7.88
CA GLU A 221 21.70 15.10 9.28
C GLU A 221 21.16 13.71 9.60
N LEU A 222 20.45 13.05 8.63
CA LEU A 222 19.89 11.72 8.87
C LEU A 222 20.94 10.62 8.66
N GLY A 223 21.18 9.80 9.70
CA GLY A 223 22.05 8.63 9.65
C GLY A 223 21.61 7.57 8.65
N THR A 224 22.48 6.60 8.39
CA THR A 224 22.29 5.54 7.38
C THR A 224 21.02 4.72 7.61
N ARG A 225 20.66 4.38 8.87
CA ARG A 225 19.42 3.65 9.20
C ARG A 225 18.17 4.42 8.84
N HIS A 226 18.14 5.73 9.02
CA HIS A 226 16.99 6.56 8.61
C HIS A 226 16.85 6.60 7.09
N ARG A 227 17.95 6.76 6.36
CA ARG A 227 17.96 6.75 4.89
C ARG A 227 17.54 5.38 4.34
N ALA A 228 17.96 4.29 4.97
CA ALA A 228 17.54 2.93 4.64
C ALA A 228 16.03 2.72 4.86
N ALA A 229 15.50 3.20 5.99
CA ALA A 229 14.07 3.13 6.28
C ALA A 229 13.22 3.89 5.25
N ILE A 230 13.64 5.09 4.85
CA ILE A 230 12.98 5.85 3.79
C ILE A 230 13.08 5.10 2.46
N GLY A 231 14.24 4.54 2.12
CA GLY A 231 14.48 3.80 0.89
C GLY A 231 13.52 2.62 0.74
N ILE A 232 13.49 1.72 1.72
CA ILE A 232 12.60 0.55 1.66
C ILE A 232 11.12 0.96 1.64
N SER A 233 10.73 2.02 2.34
CA SER A 233 9.35 2.51 2.34
C SER A 233 8.93 3.21 1.03
N LYS A 234 9.89 3.57 0.16
CA LYS A 234 9.64 4.03 -1.21
C LYS A 234 9.51 2.86 -2.18
N GLU A 235 10.27 1.81 -1.97
CA GLU A 235 10.30 0.64 -2.87
C GLU A 235 9.20 -0.37 -2.60
N SER A 236 8.69 -0.40 -1.38
CA SER A 236 7.62 -1.30 -0.96
C SER A 236 6.56 -0.58 -0.12
N ASP A 237 5.51 -1.29 0.26
CA ASP A 237 4.51 -0.79 1.21
C ASP A 237 4.86 -1.11 2.67
N ALA A 238 6.08 -1.59 2.93
CA ALA A 238 6.56 -1.92 4.26
C ALA A 238 6.58 -0.70 5.19
N VAL A 239 6.46 -0.96 6.48
CA VAL A 239 6.61 0.05 7.53
C VAL A 239 7.94 -0.19 8.24
N ALA A 240 8.81 0.81 8.26
CA ALA A 240 10.09 0.72 8.93
C ALA A 240 10.11 1.57 10.21
N VAL A 241 10.58 0.97 11.31
CA VAL A 241 10.81 1.64 12.60
C VAL A 241 12.31 1.79 12.78
N VAL A 242 12.76 3.00 13.06
CA VAL A 242 14.17 3.34 13.26
C VAL A 242 14.37 3.84 14.67
N ILE A 243 15.39 3.34 15.34
CA ILE A 243 15.87 3.82 16.63
C ILE A 243 17.25 4.45 16.40
N SER A 244 17.38 5.73 16.78
CA SER A 244 18.65 6.45 16.66
C SER A 244 19.60 6.09 17.79
N GLU A 245 20.82 5.68 17.45
CA GLU A 245 21.88 5.41 18.44
C GLU A 245 22.45 6.69 19.08
N GLU A 246 22.33 7.82 18.41
CA GLU A 246 22.82 9.11 18.93
C GLU A 246 21.84 9.72 19.91
N THR A 247 20.55 9.78 19.52
CA THR A 247 19.53 10.53 20.25
C THR A 247 18.59 9.66 21.07
N GLY A 248 18.50 8.36 20.78
CA GLY A 248 17.49 7.45 21.34
C GLY A 248 16.08 7.69 20.81
N LYS A 249 15.92 8.57 19.81
CA LYS A 249 14.60 8.88 19.25
C LYS A 249 14.11 7.77 18.33
N ILE A 250 12.81 7.52 18.39
CA ILE A 250 12.14 6.57 17.52
C ILE A 250 11.53 7.33 16.35
N SER A 251 11.74 6.82 15.14
CA SER A 251 11.16 7.35 13.90
C SER A 251 10.46 6.23 13.12
N VAL A 252 9.45 6.59 12.33
CA VAL A 252 8.74 5.63 11.47
C VAL A 252 8.76 6.11 10.02
N ALA A 253 9.26 5.28 9.12
CA ALA A 253 9.21 5.53 7.69
C ALA A 253 8.08 4.73 7.03
N ARG A 254 7.31 5.41 6.17
CA ARG A 254 6.22 4.82 5.42
C ARG A 254 5.90 5.64 4.17
N ASP A 255 5.61 4.97 3.07
CA ASP A 255 5.23 5.61 1.80
C ASP A 255 6.28 6.69 1.37
N GLY A 256 7.57 6.45 1.63
CA GLY A 256 8.68 7.36 1.34
C GLY A 256 8.82 8.55 2.31
N THR A 257 8.00 8.63 3.35
CA THR A 257 8.00 9.75 4.32
C THR A 257 8.46 9.26 5.69
N LEU A 258 9.31 10.05 6.36
CA LEU A 258 9.77 9.80 7.72
C LEU A 258 8.97 10.65 8.72
N ILE A 259 8.40 10.01 9.73
CA ILE A 259 7.79 10.64 10.89
C ILE A 259 8.80 10.52 12.02
N ALA A 260 9.46 11.62 12.37
CA ALA A 260 10.50 11.66 13.39
C ALA A 260 9.93 11.88 14.80
N ASP A 261 10.70 11.45 15.81
CA ASP A 261 10.43 11.70 17.24
C ASP A 261 9.04 11.21 17.69
N VAL A 262 8.77 9.94 17.43
CA VAL A 262 7.47 9.33 17.70
C VAL A 262 7.44 8.79 19.14
N SER A 263 6.48 9.23 19.94
CA SER A 263 6.24 8.64 21.27
C SER A 263 5.77 7.20 21.21
N GLU A 264 5.91 6.43 22.31
CA GLU A 264 5.46 5.04 22.40
C GLU A 264 3.99 4.87 21.97
N GLU A 265 3.11 5.75 22.46
CA GLU A 265 1.68 5.70 22.12
C GLU A 265 1.41 6.01 20.66
N ALA A 266 2.15 6.97 20.08
CA ALA A 266 2.05 7.29 18.67
C ALA A 266 2.59 6.15 17.80
N LEU A 267 3.73 5.55 18.14
CA LEU A 267 4.28 4.37 17.49
C LEU A 267 3.26 3.22 17.44
N LYS A 268 2.69 2.89 18.59
CA LYS A 268 1.64 1.88 18.70
C LYS A 268 0.44 2.17 17.80
N LYS A 269 -0.08 3.40 17.80
CA LYS A 269 -1.20 3.83 16.96
C LYS A 269 -0.85 3.73 15.46
N ILE A 270 0.36 4.18 15.08
CA ILE A 270 0.84 4.12 13.69
C ILE A 270 0.95 2.68 13.21
N LEU A 271 1.58 1.80 13.99
CA LEU A 271 1.76 0.40 13.61
C LEU A 271 0.42 -0.35 13.54
N ILE A 272 -0.45 -0.20 14.52
CA ILE A 272 -1.78 -0.83 14.50
C ILE A 272 -2.58 -0.35 13.29
N LYS A 273 -2.61 0.96 13.01
CA LYS A 273 -3.35 1.52 11.88
C LYS A 273 -2.83 0.99 10.54
N ASN A 274 -1.52 0.88 10.38
CA ASN A 274 -0.92 0.54 9.09
C ASN A 274 -0.76 -0.96 8.85
N VAL A 275 -0.52 -1.75 9.88
CA VAL A 275 -0.31 -3.19 9.77
C VAL A 275 -1.60 -3.96 10.02
N VAL A 276 -2.36 -3.63 11.08
CA VAL A 276 -3.58 -4.38 11.43
C VAL A 276 -4.81 -3.83 10.72
N THR A 277 -5.10 -2.54 10.88
CA THR A 277 -6.37 -1.96 10.41
C THR A 277 -6.45 -1.90 8.90
N LYS A 278 -5.38 -1.57 8.21
CA LYS A 278 -5.37 -1.58 6.72
C LYS A 278 -5.50 -3.00 6.16
N ARG A 279 -4.90 -4.00 6.81
CA ARG A 279 -4.95 -5.38 6.37
C ARG A 279 -6.25 -6.09 6.76
N PHE A 280 -6.75 -5.87 7.98
CA PHE A 280 -7.89 -6.58 8.57
C PHE A 280 -9.09 -5.67 8.92
N GLY A 281 -9.02 -4.37 8.64
CA GLY A 281 -10.01 -3.36 9.05
C GLY A 281 -11.44 -3.60 8.58
N PRO A 282 -11.70 -4.06 7.35
CA PRO A 282 -13.04 -4.40 6.88
C PRO A 282 -13.69 -5.51 7.71
N GLU A 283 -12.93 -6.55 8.02
CA GLU A 283 -13.40 -7.71 8.79
C GLU A 283 -13.63 -7.39 10.26
N LEU A 284 -12.77 -6.55 10.85
CA LEU A 284 -12.93 -6.08 12.22
C LEU A 284 -14.20 -5.25 12.39
N LYS A 285 -14.57 -4.44 11.41
CA LYS A 285 -15.82 -3.66 11.43
C LYS A 285 -17.05 -4.56 11.29
N GLU A 286 -17.05 -5.48 10.36
CA GLU A 286 -18.16 -6.42 10.15
C GLU A 286 -18.39 -7.30 11.38
N ASN A 287 -17.32 -7.78 12.02
CA ASN A 287 -17.41 -8.57 13.23
C ASN A 287 -17.87 -7.76 14.44
N ALA A 288 -17.50 -6.48 14.55
CA ALA A 288 -18.00 -5.58 15.59
C ALA A 288 -19.50 -5.30 15.43
N GLU A 289 -20.00 -5.18 14.20
CA GLU A 289 -21.42 -5.03 13.91
C GLU A 289 -22.22 -6.32 14.19
N LYS A 290 -21.69 -7.49 13.81
CA LYS A 290 -22.27 -8.79 14.14
C LYS A 290 -22.34 -9.01 15.65
N ALA A 291 -21.29 -8.67 16.39
CA ALA A 291 -21.28 -8.76 17.86
C ALA A 291 -22.28 -7.79 18.53
N LYS A 292 -22.46 -6.58 17.96
CA LYS A 292 -23.49 -5.65 18.43
C LYS A 292 -24.90 -6.19 18.15
N LYS A 293 -25.16 -6.74 16.97
CA LYS A 293 -26.47 -7.34 16.63
C LYS A 293 -26.82 -8.52 17.53
N ILE A 294 -25.85 -9.38 17.88
CA ILE A 294 -26.07 -10.51 18.81
C ILE A 294 -26.39 -10.00 20.22
N LYS A 295 -25.68 -8.98 20.73
CA LYS A 295 -25.98 -8.37 22.04
C LYS A 295 -27.34 -7.68 22.10
N PHE A 296 -27.79 -7.08 21.01
CA PHE A 296 -29.13 -6.45 20.92
C PHE A 296 -30.23 -7.49 20.69
N GLY A 297 -29.95 -8.62 20.02
CA GLY A 297 -30.89 -9.73 19.85
C GLY A 297 -31.23 -10.43 21.16
N ASN A 298 -30.21 -10.71 21.98
CA ASN A 298 -30.41 -11.37 23.30
C ASN A 298 -31.08 -10.47 24.36
N LYS A 299 -31.12 -9.14 24.18
CA LYS A 299 -31.83 -8.24 25.10
C LYS A 299 -33.33 -8.20 24.84
N LYS A 300 -33.81 -8.64 23.66
CA LYS A 300 -35.23 -8.67 23.31
C LYS A 300 -35.97 -9.96 23.74
N THR A 301 -35.23 -11.05 24.03
CA THR A 301 -35.83 -12.33 24.40
C THR A 301 -35.98 -12.54 25.91
N ASN A 302 -35.50 -11.63 26.76
CA ASN A 302 -35.56 -11.75 28.21
C ASN A 302 -36.56 -10.77 28.87
N LYS A 303 -37.66 -10.42 28.17
CA LYS A 303 -38.83 -9.77 28.77
C LYS A 303 -40.03 -10.69 28.63
N ASN A 304 -40.11 -11.70 29.44
CA ASN A 304 -41.35 -12.38 29.78
C ASN A 304 -41.94 -11.71 31.05
N PRO A 305 -43.19 -11.30 31.05
CA PRO A 305 -43.84 -10.77 32.24
C PRO A 305 -44.17 -11.92 33.20
N ILE A 306 -43.72 -11.75 34.44
CA ILE A 306 -44.14 -12.59 35.57
C ILE A 306 -45.61 -12.29 35.80
N GLY A 307 -46.47 -13.32 35.60
CA GLY A 307 -47.86 -13.24 35.87
C GLY A 307 -48.10 -13.24 37.40
N GLU A 308 -48.84 -12.24 37.83
CA GLU A 308 -49.48 -12.17 39.12
C GLU A 308 -50.44 -13.37 39.29
N LYS A 309 -50.18 -14.22 40.28
CA LYS A 309 -51.18 -15.14 40.86
C LYS A 309 -51.65 -14.52 42.16
N ASN A 310 -52.91 -14.06 42.17
CA ASN A 310 -53.68 -13.78 43.37
C ASN A 310 -53.90 -15.07 44.15
N GLU A 311 -53.46 -15.11 45.40
CA GLU A 311 -53.88 -16.07 46.39
C GLU A 311 -54.97 -15.41 47.27
N GLU A 312 -56.22 -15.86 47.08
CA GLU A 312 -57.31 -15.60 47.99
C GLU A 312 -57.11 -16.43 49.28
N HIS A 313 -57.04 -15.70 50.37
CA HIS A 313 -57.13 -16.24 51.71
C HIS A 313 -58.61 -16.65 51.99
N LYS A 314 -58.89 -17.91 52.22
CA LYS A 314 -60.06 -18.37 52.90
C LYS A 314 -59.64 -18.87 54.28
N THR A 315 -60.03 -18.09 55.27
CA THR A 315 -60.21 -18.52 56.67
C THR A 315 -61.43 -19.42 56.76
N ASN A 316 -61.29 -20.55 57.46
CA ASN A 316 -62.32 -21.11 58.35
C ASN A 316 -61.76 -22.16 59.22
N ASP A 317 -62.03 -21.96 60.53
CA ASP A 317 -62.16 -22.82 61.70
C ASP A 317 -60.94 -23.59 62.17
#